data_e4eed9f14fcebf6d63e573e5c5e75919
#
_entry.id   e4eed9f14fcebf6d63e573e5c5e75919
#
_cell.length_a   1.000
_cell.length_b   1.000
_cell.length_c   1.000
_cell.angle_alpha   90.00
_cell.angle_beta   90.00
_cell.angle_gamma   90.00
#
_symmetry.space_group_name_H-M   'P 1'
#
loop_
_entity.id
_entity.type
_entity.pdbx_description
1 polymer ?
#
loop_
_entity_poly.entity_id
_entity_poly.type
_entity_poly.pdbx_seq_one_letter_code
_entity_poly.pdbx_strand_id
1 'polypeptide(L)'
;MKVIDLTNAEIEKNCESLILQFDCRFDLVVGIAEGGRLIAEIISRKLNLPLLLVIRQRKLTQYKSKTKNILKYIPEKILNIIRIIENRCYEILIKIRKNETQEDEITIISNELSFFENHQIKNILLVDDAIDSGATVRNVEKFLQTKNKNWNIKIAVITQTFNRPARKADYQIYNKVLVRFPWSNDFKQ
;
A
#
# COMPACT_ATOMS: atom_id res chain seq x y z
N MET A 1 2.75 12.82 -15.09
CA MET A 1 3.24 11.81 -14.13
C MET A 1 3.88 10.69 -14.95
N LYS A 2 5.06 10.21 -14.56
CA LYS A 2 5.75 9.10 -15.23
C LYS A 2 5.05 7.79 -14.86
N VAL A 3 4.98 6.84 -15.80
CA VAL A 3 4.48 5.47 -15.58
C VAL A 3 5.65 4.51 -15.80
N ILE A 4 5.82 3.56 -14.91
CA ILE A 4 6.85 2.50 -15.01
C ILE A 4 6.23 1.14 -14.71
N ASP A 5 6.76 0.10 -15.36
CA ASP A 5 6.47 -1.30 -15.03
C ASP A 5 7.61 -1.85 -14.18
N LEU A 6 7.28 -2.64 -13.16
CA LEU A 6 8.28 -3.33 -12.33
C LEU A 6 8.12 -4.83 -12.45
N THR A 7 9.21 -5.50 -12.76
CA THR A 7 9.33 -6.96 -12.67
C THR A 7 9.52 -7.40 -11.22
N ASN A 8 9.33 -8.70 -10.93
CA ASN A 8 9.58 -9.24 -9.59
C ASN A 8 11.03 -9.01 -9.10
N ALA A 9 12.01 -9.10 -10.00
CA ALA A 9 13.41 -8.85 -9.67
C ALA A 9 13.65 -7.37 -9.30
N GLU A 10 13.01 -6.44 -10.01
CA GLU A 10 13.11 -5.00 -9.69
C GLU A 10 12.39 -4.67 -8.39
N ILE A 11 11.27 -5.34 -8.07
CA ILE A 11 10.58 -5.19 -6.79
C ILE A 11 11.50 -5.65 -5.65
N GLU A 12 12.18 -6.78 -5.79
CA GLU A 12 13.12 -7.27 -4.78
C GLU A 12 14.27 -6.28 -4.53
N LYS A 13 14.86 -5.74 -5.62
CA LYS A 13 15.90 -4.69 -5.54
C LYS A 13 15.36 -3.40 -4.89
N ASN A 14 14.13 -3.00 -5.21
CA ASN A 14 13.51 -1.85 -4.57
C ASN A 14 13.26 -2.08 -3.07
N CYS A 15 12.89 -3.31 -2.65
CA CYS A 15 12.77 -3.66 -1.23
C CYS A 15 14.13 -3.54 -0.50
N GLU A 16 15.22 -3.96 -1.14
CA GLU A 16 16.58 -3.76 -0.58
C GLU A 16 16.89 -2.27 -0.41
N SER A 17 16.58 -1.48 -1.42
CA SER A 17 16.79 -0.03 -1.36
C SER A 17 15.90 0.66 -0.33
N LEU A 18 14.68 0.14 -0.04
CA LEU A 18 13.83 0.61 1.05
C LEU A 18 14.46 0.30 2.41
N ILE A 19 14.95 -0.94 2.60
CA ILE A 19 15.57 -1.37 3.86
C ILE A 19 16.76 -0.48 4.22
N LEU A 20 17.54 -0.05 3.22
CA LEU A 20 18.68 0.86 3.44
C LEU A 20 18.27 2.26 3.91
N GLN A 21 17.00 2.66 3.74
CA GLN A 21 16.49 3.96 4.20
C GLN A 21 16.03 3.94 5.66
N PHE A 22 15.87 2.74 6.27
CA PHE A 22 15.31 2.65 7.62
C PHE A 22 16.24 3.26 8.67
N ASP A 23 15.68 4.17 9.45
CA ASP A 23 16.38 4.95 10.48
C ASP A 23 16.22 4.36 11.90
N CYS A 24 15.45 3.28 12.03
CA CYS A 24 15.23 2.56 13.29
C CYS A 24 15.12 1.05 13.07
N ARG A 25 15.20 0.29 14.16
CA ARG A 25 14.90 -1.16 14.14
C ARG A 25 13.41 -1.37 14.32
N PHE A 26 12.86 -2.33 13.58
CA PHE A 26 11.48 -2.77 13.67
C PHE A 26 11.38 -4.10 14.40
N ASP A 27 10.23 -4.35 14.99
CA ASP A 27 9.93 -5.58 15.74
C ASP A 27 8.89 -6.43 14.99
N LEU A 28 8.08 -5.80 14.12
CA LEU A 28 7.00 -6.43 13.37
C LEU A 28 6.84 -5.74 12.02
N VAL A 29 6.65 -6.54 10.96
CA VAL A 29 6.19 -6.06 9.65
C VAL A 29 4.70 -6.33 9.53
N VAL A 30 3.92 -5.31 9.16
CA VAL A 30 2.49 -5.42 8.86
C VAL A 30 2.29 -5.12 7.38
N GLY A 31 1.86 -6.12 6.61
CA GLY A 31 1.58 -5.98 5.18
C GLY A 31 0.09 -5.74 4.91
N ILE A 32 -0.23 -4.76 4.07
CA ILE A 32 -1.59 -4.53 3.60
C ILE A 32 -1.85 -5.40 2.36
N ALA A 33 -2.71 -6.40 2.49
CA ALA A 33 -3.09 -7.24 1.35
C ALA A 33 -4.16 -6.51 0.49
N GLU A 34 -4.20 -6.74 -0.85
CA GLU A 34 -3.37 -7.75 -1.52
C GLU A 34 -2.07 -7.15 -2.10
N GLY A 35 -2.05 -5.85 -2.50
CA GLY A 35 -0.92 -5.23 -3.20
C GLY A 35 0.39 -5.25 -2.40
N GLY A 36 0.37 -4.87 -1.13
CA GLY A 36 1.55 -4.81 -0.29
C GLY A 36 2.09 -6.15 0.21
N ARG A 37 1.35 -7.26 -0.02
CA ARG A 37 1.70 -8.58 0.53
C ARG A 37 3.10 -9.02 0.13
N LEU A 38 3.40 -9.09 -1.18
CA LEU A 38 4.70 -9.57 -1.66
C LEU A 38 5.87 -8.72 -1.13
N ILE A 39 5.68 -7.41 -1.08
CA ILE A 39 6.69 -6.46 -0.59
C ILE A 39 6.94 -6.70 0.90
N ALA A 40 5.87 -6.86 1.70
CA ALA A 40 5.97 -7.15 3.12
C ALA A 40 6.65 -8.51 3.40
N GLU A 41 6.34 -9.55 2.62
CA GLU A 41 6.98 -10.87 2.70
C GLU A 41 8.49 -10.78 2.41
N ILE A 42 8.90 -10.03 1.38
CA ILE A 42 10.31 -9.83 1.04
C ILE A 42 11.04 -9.11 2.18
N ILE A 43 10.48 -8.00 2.67
CA ILE A 43 11.09 -7.19 3.74
C ILE A 43 11.18 -8.00 5.05
N SER A 44 10.08 -8.67 5.46
CA SER A 44 10.04 -9.52 6.65
C SER A 44 11.12 -10.59 6.60
N ARG A 45 11.26 -11.30 5.49
CA ARG A 45 12.28 -12.34 5.28
C ARG A 45 13.70 -11.77 5.35
N LYS A 46 13.96 -10.63 4.67
CA LYS A 46 15.30 -10.00 4.66
C LYS A 46 15.72 -9.46 6.03
N LEU A 47 14.78 -8.98 6.83
CA LEU A 47 15.02 -8.47 8.18
C LEU A 47 14.89 -9.55 9.26
N ASN A 48 14.46 -10.77 8.91
CA ASN A 48 14.14 -11.85 9.86
C ASN A 48 13.15 -11.39 10.95
N LEU A 49 12.08 -10.71 10.52
CA LEU A 49 11.03 -10.19 11.40
C LEU A 49 9.72 -10.94 11.21
N PRO A 50 8.88 -11.05 12.24
CA PRO A 50 7.53 -11.57 12.09
C PRO A 50 6.69 -10.72 11.14
N LEU A 51 5.74 -11.37 10.44
CA LEU A 51 4.86 -10.74 9.46
C LEU A 51 3.40 -10.92 9.87
N LEU A 52 2.66 -9.81 9.93
CA LEU A 52 1.22 -9.79 10.07
C LEU A 52 0.61 -9.28 8.75
N LEU A 53 -0.38 -9.99 8.22
CA LEU A 53 -1.12 -9.54 7.03
C LEU A 53 -2.50 -9.06 7.42
N VAL A 54 -2.86 -7.87 6.94
CA VAL A 54 -4.18 -7.26 7.13
C VAL A 54 -4.83 -6.98 5.78
N ILE A 55 -6.14 -7.15 5.68
CA ILE A 55 -6.93 -6.79 4.51
C ILE A 55 -7.93 -5.70 4.87
N ARG A 56 -8.05 -4.72 3.99
CA ARG A 56 -9.07 -3.68 4.08
C ARG A 56 -10.23 -4.03 3.16
N GLN A 57 -11.39 -4.37 3.72
CA GLN A 57 -12.60 -4.59 2.95
C GLN A 57 -13.31 -3.25 2.70
N ARG A 58 -13.41 -2.88 1.40
CA ARG A 58 -14.22 -1.71 0.99
C ARG A 58 -15.66 -2.17 0.75
N LYS A 59 -16.62 -1.61 1.48
CA LYS A 59 -18.05 -1.95 1.34
C LYS A 59 -18.68 -1.67 -0.06
N LEU A 60 -17.93 -1.09 -1.01
CA LEU A 60 -18.44 -0.60 -2.30
C LEU A 60 -17.78 -1.20 -3.56
N THR A 61 -17.26 -2.43 -3.52
CA THR A 61 -16.50 -2.97 -4.67
C THR A 61 -17.32 -3.85 -5.63
N GLN A 62 -18.64 -3.91 -5.52
CA GLN A 62 -19.46 -4.75 -6.41
C GLN A 62 -19.63 -4.20 -7.86
N TYR A 63 -19.28 -2.95 -8.14
CA TYR A 63 -19.51 -2.33 -9.45
C TYR A 63 -18.38 -2.49 -10.49
N LYS A 64 -17.17 -2.94 -10.09
CA LYS A 64 -16.00 -2.97 -10.99
C LYS A 64 -15.79 -4.24 -11.81
N SER A 65 -16.64 -5.25 -11.69
CA SER A 65 -16.40 -6.55 -12.37
C SER A 65 -16.74 -6.59 -13.87
N LYS A 66 -17.52 -5.63 -14.39
CA LYS A 66 -18.01 -5.68 -15.78
C LYS A 66 -17.12 -5.01 -16.84
N THR A 67 -16.09 -4.24 -16.44
CA THR A 67 -15.24 -3.48 -17.38
C THR A 67 -13.92 -4.17 -17.76
N LYS A 68 -13.61 -5.33 -17.18
CA LYS A 68 -12.32 -6.02 -17.38
C LYS A 68 -12.00 -6.40 -18.84
N ASN A 69 -13.01 -6.63 -19.67
CA ASN A 69 -12.78 -7.13 -21.03
C ASN A 69 -12.53 -6.05 -22.08
N ILE A 70 -12.90 -4.78 -21.80
CA ILE A 70 -12.77 -3.69 -22.77
C ILE A 70 -11.35 -3.09 -22.72
N LEU A 71 -10.69 -3.14 -21.57
CA LEU A 71 -9.35 -2.54 -21.37
C LEU A 71 -8.23 -3.25 -22.14
N LYS A 72 -8.42 -4.52 -22.53
CA LYS A 72 -7.42 -5.29 -23.29
C LYS A 72 -7.18 -4.78 -24.72
N TYR A 73 -8.13 -4.05 -25.30
CA TYR A 73 -8.05 -3.55 -26.69
C TYR A 73 -7.60 -2.08 -26.79
N ILE A 74 -7.36 -1.42 -25.67
CA ILE A 74 -6.96 0.00 -25.65
C ILE A 74 -5.43 0.10 -25.74
N PRO A 75 -4.90 0.93 -26.67
CA PRO A 75 -3.45 1.17 -26.77
C PRO A 75 -2.87 1.69 -25.46
N GLU A 76 -1.66 1.23 -25.12
CA GLU A 76 -1.00 1.51 -23.84
C GLU A 76 -0.88 3.02 -23.52
N LYS A 77 -0.60 3.83 -24.53
CA LYS A 77 -0.51 5.29 -24.37
C LYS A 77 -1.83 5.90 -23.88
N ILE A 78 -2.96 5.37 -24.37
CA ILE A 78 -4.30 5.83 -23.97
C ILE A 78 -4.63 5.33 -22.56
N LEU A 79 -4.29 4.09 -22.22
CA LEU A 79 -4.45 3.55 -20.86
C LEU A 79 -3.66 4.37 -19.83
N ASN A 80 -2.44 4.76 -20.15
CA ASN A 80 -1.62 5.61 -19.29
C ASN A 80 -2.24 7.00 -19.08
N ILE A 81 -2.81 7.59 -20.13
CA ILE A 81 -3.49 8.90 -20.05
C ILE A 81 -4.76 8.77 -19.19
N ILE A 82 -5.58 7.74 -19.41
CA ILE A 82 -6.80 7.49 -18.61
C ILE A 82 -6.47 7.35 -17.14
N ARG A 83 -5.43 6.61 -16.76
CA ARG A 83 -5.00 6.45 -15.37
C ARG A 83 -4.50 7.73 -14.75
N ILE A 84 -3.73 8.51 -15.49
CA ILE A 84 -3.25 9.82 -15.01
C ILE A 84 -4.45 10.74 -14.75
N ILE A 85 -5.44 10.72 -15.64
CA ILE A 85 -6.68 11.49 -15.49
C ILE A 85 -7.51 10.96 -14.31
N GLU A 86 -7.70 9.64 -14.20
CA GLU A 86 -8.41 9.02 -13.07
C GLU A 86 -7.76 9.38 -11.74
N ASN A 87 -6.43 9.27 -11.62
CA ASN A 87 -5.72 9.66 -10.41
C ASN A 87 -5.87 11.15 -10.09
N ARG A 88 -5.83 12.03 -11.10
CA ARG A 88 -6.06 13.47 -10.91
C ARG A 88 -7.49 13.78 -10.50
N CYS A 89 -8.47 13.18 -11.16
CA CYS A 89 -9.88 13.31 -10.79
C CYS A 89 -10.14 12.75 -9.39
N TYR A 90 -9.53 11.62 -9.02
CA TYR A 90 -9.65 11.02 -7.69
C TYR A 90 -9.02 11.93 -6.62
N GLU A 91 -7.86 12.54 -6.89
CA GLU A 91 -7.22 13.51 -6.00
C GLU A 91 -8.12 14.74 -5.76
N ILE A 92 -8.81 15.22 -6.79
CA ILE A 92 -9.76 16.35 -6.71
C ILE A 92 -11.01 15.93 -5.95
N LEU A 93 -11.59 14.76 -6.25
CA LEU A 93 -12.79 14.25 -5.60
C LEU A 93 -12.58 13.99 -4.11
N ILE A 94 -11.41 13.50 -3.71
CA ILE A 94 -11.06 13.33 -2.29
C ILE A 94 -10.94 14.66 -1.57
N LYS A 95 -10.43 15.71 -2.23
CA LYS A 95 -10.41 17.06 -1.66
C LYS A 95 -11.83 17.62 -1.41
N ILE A 96 -12.78 17.26 -2.26
CA ILE A 96 -14.19 17.69 -2.15
C ILE A 96 -14.95 16.84 -1.10
N ARG A 97 -14.67 15.53 -1.02
CA ARG A 97 -15.32 14.58 -0.08
C ARG A 97 -14.71 14.53 1.32
N LYS A 98 -14.17 15.61 1.82
CA LYS A 98 -13.42 15.68 3.09
C LYS A 98 -14.20 15.24 4.35
N ASN A 99 -15.49 14.88 4.25
CA ASN A 99 -16.39 14.64 5.38
C ASN A 99 -17.01 13.23 5.48
N GLU A 100 -16.69 12.28 4.60
CA GLU A 100 -17.20 10.92 4.74
C GLU A 100 -16.10 10.00 5.27
N THR A 101 -16.04 9.88 6.59
CA THR A 101 -15.34 8.79 7.30
C THR A 101 -16.16 7.50 7.10
N GLN A 102 -16.02 6.83 5.97
CA GLN A 102 -16.46 5.44 5.87
C GLN A 102 -15.51 4.61 6.75
N GLU A 103 -16.05 4.01 7.79
CA GLU A 103 -15.36 2.99 8.58
C GLU A 103 -15.22 1.75 7.70
N ASP A 104 -14.02 1.58 7.15
CA ASP A 104 -13.66 0.35 6.44
C ASP A 104 -13.37 -0.74 7.46
N GLU A 105 -13.86 -1.93 7.18
CA GLU A 105 -13.59 -3.10 8.01
C GLU A 105 -12.17 -3.62 7.72
N ILE A 106 -11.33 -3.67 8.76
CA ILE A 106 -9.98 -4.22 8.66
C ILE A 106 -10.00 -5.60 9.27
N THR A 107 -9.68 -6.60 8.46
CA THR A 107 -9.60 -8.01 8.87
C THR A 107 -8.16 -8.46 8.89
N ILE A 108 -7.75 -9.18 9.93
CA ILE A 108 -6.45 -9.83 10.03
C ILE A 108 -6.56 -11.17 9.33
N ILE A 109 -5.64 -11.43 8.37
CA ILE A 109 -5.64 -12.69 7.59
C ILE A 109 -4.82 -13.76 8.30
N SER A 110 -3.73 -13.37 8.97
CA SER A 110 -2.87 -14.30 9.69
C SER A 110 -3.45 -14.65 11.06
N ASN A 111 -3.41 -15.94 11.45
CA ASN A 111 -3.92 -16.43 12.73
C ASN A 111 -3.10 -15.96 13.97
N GLU A 112 -2.20 -15.02 13.82
CA GLU A 112 -1.22 -14.63 14.85
C GLU A 112 -1.70 -13.40 15.65
N LEU A 113 -2.88 -13.48 16.24
CA LEU A 113 -3.39 -12.47 17.18
C LEU A 113 -2.47 -12.26 18.40
N SER A 114 -1.61 -13.23 18.71
CA SER A 114 -0.62 -13.16 19.77
C SER A 114 0.36 -11.99 19.66
N PHE A 115 0.58 -11.43 18.45
CA PHE A 115 1.42 -10.24 18.30
C PHE A 115 0.85 -9.02 19.04
N PHE A 116 -0.46 -8.90 19.19
CA PHE A 116 -1.07 -7.76 19.89
C PHE A 116 -0.90 -7.83 21.40
N GLU A 117 -0.65 -9.01 21.94
CA GLU A 117 -0.39 -9.26 23.36
C GLU A 117 1.09 -9.20 23.72
N ASN A 118 1.97 -9.16 22.70
CA ASN A 118 3.41 -9.14 22.92
C ASN A 118 3.88 -7.72 23.27
N HIS A 119 4.12 -7.48 24.55
CA HIS A 119 4.61 -6.20 25.07
C HIS A 119 6.02 -5.79 24.60
N GLN A 120 6.75 -6.68 23.95
CA GLN A 120 8.08 -6.37 23.40
C GLN A 120 8.00 -5.63 22.07
N ILE A 121 6.87 -5.71 21.35
CA ILE A 121 6.66 -4.98 20.09
C ILE A 121 6.47 -3.50 20.38
N LYS A 122 7.34 -2.66 19.85
CA LYS A 122 7.32 -1.19 19.97
C LYS A 122 7.31 -0.51 18.61
N ASN A 123 8.10 -1.00 17.65
CA ASN A 123 8.28 -0.40 16.34
C ASN A 123 7.67 -1.30 15.25
N ILE A 124 6.68 -0.78 14.56
CA ILE A 124 5.97 -1.50 13.49
C ILE A 124 6.28 -0.86 12.15
N LEU A 125 6.64 -1.69 11.18
CA LEU A 125 6.74 -1.30 9.78
C LEU A 125 5.46 -1.69 9.05
N LEU A 126 4.64 -0.70 8.70
CA LEU A 126 3.45 -0.89 7.87
C LEU A 126 3.83 -0.78 6.40
N VAL A 127 3.54 -1.82 5.62
CA VAL A 127 3.99 -1.97 4.23
C VAL A 127 2.79 -2.06 3.28
N ASP A 128 2.82 -1.26 2.22
CA ASP A 128 1.91 -1.34 1.07
C ASP A 128 2.70 -1.20 -0.24
N ASP A 129 2.08 -1.47 -1.38
CA ASP A 129 2.73 -1.27 -2.69
C ASP A 129 2.73 0.20 -3.09
N ALA A 130 1.63 0.90 -2.89
CA ALA A 130 1.46 2.28 -3.32
C ALA A 130 0.59 3.11 -2.36
N ILE A 131 0.96 4.37 -2.18
CA ILE A 131 0.10 5.37 -1.56
C ILE A 131 -0.43 6.34 -2.62
N ASP A 132 -1.74 6.28 -2.87
CA ASP A 132 -2.45 7.30 -3.63
C ASP A 132 -3.05 8.34 -2.68
N SER A 133 -4.27 8.14 -2.23
CA SER A 133 -4.93 9.04 -1.28
C SER A 133 -4.40 8.94 0.15
N GLY A 134 -3.72 7.87 0.49
CA GLY A 134 -3.27 7.55 1.85
C GLY A 134 -4.38 7.09 2.80
N ALA A 135 -5.60 6.92 2.30
CA ALA A 135 -6.72 6.50 3.14
C ALA A 135 -6.56 5.08 3.68
N THR A 136 -6.01 4.16 2.87
CA THR A 136 -5.80 2.76 3.28
C THR A 136 -4.80 2.70 4.44
N VAL A 137 -3.60 3.22 4.23
CA VAL A 137 -2.55 3.20 5.26
C VAL A 137 -2.97 3.93 6.54
N ARG A 138 -3.69 5.07 6.41
CA ARG A 138 -4.23 5.81 7.57
C ARG A 138 -5.23 5.00 8.37
N ASN A 139 -6.14 4.26 7.71
CA ASN A 139 -7.14 3.46 8.40
C ASN A 139 -6.48 2.27 9.10
N VAL A 140 -5.51 1.59 8.45
CA VAL A 140 -4.76 0.50 9.08
C VAL A 140 -3.90 1.01 10.24
N GLU A 141 -3.21 2.15 10.08
CA GLU A 141 -2.46 2.79 11.17
C GLU A 141 -3.36 3.08 12.38
N LYS A 142 -4.54 3.66 12.17
CA LYS A 142 -5.52 3.89 13.24
C LYS A 142 -5.97 2.59 13.89
N PHE A 143 -6.29 1.56 13.09
CA PHE A 143 -6.67 0.24 13.61
C PHE A 143 -5.58 -0.34 14.51
N LEU A 144 -4.32 -0.31 14.08
CA LEU A 144 -3.20 -0.76 14.90
C LEU A 144 -3.08 0.04 16.21
N GLN A 145 -3.25 1.37 16.14
CA GLN A 145 -3.26 2.24 17.32
C GLN A 145 -4.41 1.96 18.30
N THR A 146 -5.53 1.37 17.84
CA THR A 146 -6.58 0.89 18.77
C THR A 146 -6.12 -0.32 19.60
N LYS A 147 -5.16 -1.10 19.08
CA LYS A 147 -4.60 -2.26 19.79
C LYS A 147 -3.54 -1.85 20.80
N ASN A 148 -2.66 -0.93 20.41
CA ASN A 148 -1.71 -0.33 21.35
C ASN A 148 -1.30 1.08 20.87
N LYS A 149 -1.63 2.08 21.66
CA LYS A 149 -1.34 3.49 21.38
C LYS A 149 0.16 3.85 21.42
N ASN A 150 0.96 3.03 22.08
CA ASN A 150 2.39 3.27 22.26
C ASN A 150 3.25 2.73 21.11
N TRP A 151 2.66 2.08 20.12
CA TRP A 151 3.40 1.61 18.96
C TRP A 151 3.86 2.78 18.09
N ASN A 152 5.14 2.77 17.79
CA ASN A 152 5.72 3.64 16.78
C ASN A 152 5.54 2.98 15.41
N ILE A 153 4.70 3.56 14.56
CA ILE A 153 4.34 3.00 13.25
C ILE A 153 4.98 3.86 12.16
N LYS A 154 5.84 3.24 11.37
CA LYS A 154 6.43 3.82 10.16
C LYS A 154 5.87 3.13 8.92
N ILE A 155 5.71 3.87 7.84
CA ILE A 155 5.08 3.40 6.61
C ILE A 155 6.11 3.33 5.49
N ALA A 156 6.24 2.16 4.86
CA ALA A 156 7.10 1.93 3.70
C ALA A 156 6.26 1.51 2.48
N VAL A 157 6.54 2.14 1.32
CA VAL A 157 5.89 1.81 0.04
C VAL A 157 6.88 1.87 -1.12
N ILE A 158 6.55 1.20 -2.21
CA ILE A 158 7.34 1.35 -3.44
C ILE A 158 7.08 2.72 -4.06
N THR A 159 5.82 3.19 -4.09
CA THR A 159 5.51 4.49 -4.70
C THR A 159 4.48 5.30 -3.91
N GLN A 160 4.63 6.62 -3.93
CA GLN A 160 3.60 7.57 -3.52
C GLN A 160 3.22 8.44 -4.72
N THR A 161 1.97 8.36 -5.18
CA THR A 161 1.51 9.05 -6.39
C THR A 161 1.00 10.47 -6.11
N PHE A 162 0.24 10.67 -5.02
CA PHE A 162 -0.36 11.96 -4.69
C PHE A 162 0.59 12.89 -3.95
N ASN A 163 0.46 14.20 -4.24
CA ASN A 163 1.25 15.24 -3.58
C ASN A 163 0.91 15.42 -2.10
N ARG A 164 -0.38 15.27 -1.74
CA ARG A 164 -0.91 15.51 -0.39
C ARG A 164 -1.86 14.39 0.00
N PRO A 165 -1.34 13.18 0.22
CA PRO A 165 -2.17 12.08 0.72
C PRO A 165 -2.59 12.36 2.18
N ALA A 166 -3.64 11.69 2.64
CA ALA A 166 -4.11 11.77 4.03
C ALA A 166 -3.08 11.25 5.04
N ARG A 167 -2.21 10.32 4.61
CA ARG A 167 -1.00 9.84 5.31
C ARG A 167 0.09 9.61 4.27
N LYS A 168 1.26 10.20 4.51
CA LYS A 168 2.45 10.04 3.67
C LYS A 168 3.23 8.80 4.07
N ALA A 169 4.01 8.26 3.14
CA ALA A 169 5.05 7.29 3.47
C ALA A 169 6.18 7.95 4.30
N ASP A 170 6.75 7.17 5.21
CA ASP A 170 8.00 7.53 5.89
C ASP A 170 9.19 7.11 5.01
N TYR A 171 9.05 5.98 4.26
CA TYR A 171 10.04 5.47 3.32
C TYR A 171 9.38 5.14 1.99
N GLN A 172 10.01 5.58 0.89
CA GLN A 172 9.50 5.33 -0.47
C GLN A 172 10.62 5.32 -1.51
N ILE A 173 10.45 4.55 -2.57
CA ILE A 173 11.40 4.53 -3.69
C ILE A 173 11.03 5.60 -4.71
N TYR A 174 9.75 5.63 -5.12
CA TYR A 174 9.30 6.55 -6.14
C TYR A 174 8.31 7.57 -5.57
N ASN A 175 8.43 8.82 -6.03
CA ASN A 175 7.52 9.91 -5.69
C ASN A 175 6.92 10.48 -6.98
N LYS A 176 5.59 10.59 -7.03
CA LYS A 176 4.81 11.07 -8.20
C LYS A 176 5.02 10.21 -9.46
N VAL A 177 5.29 8.93 -9.27
CA VAL A 177 5.42 7.94 -10.33
C VAL A 177 4.30 6.92 -10.16
N LEU A 178 3.62 6.60 -11.26
CA LEU A 178 2.64 5.52 -11.28
C LEU A 178 3.39 4.24 -11.62
N VAL A 179 3.34 3.27 -10.69
CA VAL A 179 3.98 1.98 -10.85
C VAL A 179 2.92 0.95 -11.23
N ARG A 180 3.20 0.16 -12.27
CA ARG A 180 2.43 -1.05 -12.59
C ARG A 180 3.20 -2.26 -12.05
N PHE A 181 2.54 -2.99 -11.18
CA PHE A 181 3.09 -4.18 -10.55
C PHE A 181 2.65 -5.44 -11.32
N PRO A 182 3.35 -6.58 -11.19
CA PRO A 182 2.98 -7.83 -11.86
C PRO A 182 1.56 -8.32 -11.55
N TRP A 183 1.02 -7.97 -10.41
CA TRP A 183 -0.37 -8.26 -10.00
C TRP A 183 -1.39 -7.22 -10.47
N SER A 184 -0.95 -6.15 -11.11
CA SER A 184 -1.87 -5.14 -11.67
C SER A 184 -2.56 -5.69 -12.91
N ASN A 185 -3.85 -5.36 -13.09
CA ASN A 185 -4.67 -5.85 -14.21
C ASN A 185 -4.17 -5.43 -15.59
N ASP A 186 -3.27 -4.49 -15.68
CA ASP A 186 -2.74 -3.87 -16.90
C ASP A 186 -1.21 -4.03 -17.03
N PHE A 187 -0.61 -4.86 -16.18
CA PHE A 187 0.78 -5.27 -16.35
C PHE A 187 0.90 -6.08 -17.65
N LYS A 188 1.82 -5.69 -18.51
CA LYS A 188 2.15 -6.41 -19.75
C LYS A 188 3.56 -6.95 -19.60
N GLN A 189 3.69 -8.27 -19.67
CA GLN A 189 4.99 -8.94 -19.86
C GLN A 189 5.54 -8.66 -21.24
#